data_bf7e0ad2e249c5bf7f821faf2e7cd0d5
#
_entry.id   bf7e0ad2e249c5bf7f821faf2e7cd0d5
#
_cell.length_a   1.000
_cell.length_b   1.000
_cell.length_c   1.000
_cell.angle_alpha   90.00
_cell.angle_beta   90.00
_cell.angle_gamma   90.00
#
_symmetry.space_group_name_H-M   'P 1'
#
loop_
_entity.id
_entity.type
_entity.pdbx_description
1 polymer ?
#
loop_
_entity_poly.entity_id
_entity_poly.type
_entity_poly.pdbx_seq_one_letter_code
_entity_poly.pdbx_strand_id
1 'polypeptide(L)'
;VLMKKRVLWVILVVSLALNAVFASWFTFDIAANHIPGKYQSGQIAQAIRPGHTSQRIKNRAKQAIKSYIEDYIADKSVYTPVSWKFEKAYVSPYNELSCARAASMIIDLKQHIKNEEATIQNCKRMLITSPDNKSIQMMMDNSENSIKEYKEAIITNERTIIRRSNRQDGRFLGWNVTHTYTITLEDGNQQTITERFIVSSNGKDLSLQQSLDPWNYQNYDHVCQVISDILTDYRK
;
A
#
# COMPACT_ATOMS: atom_id res chain seq x y z
N VAL A 1 36.04 28.16 -5.88
CA VAL A 1 34.86 28.66 -5.15
C VAL A 1 33.57 28.43 -5.93
N LEU A 2 33.54 28.58 -7.26
CA LEU A 2 32.31 28.37 -8.11
C LEU A 2 31.85 26.90 -8.15
N MET A 3 32.79 25.94 -8.15
CA MET A 3 32.46 24.49 -8.21
C MET A 3 31.77 24.01 -6.93
N LYS A 4 32.18 24.50 -5.74
CA LYS A 4 31.52 24.12 -4.47
C LYS A 4 30.08 24.63 -4.40
N LYS A 5 29.75 25.79 -4.95
CA LYS A 5 28.37 26.31 -4.99
C LYS A 5 27.46 25.49 -5.90
N ARG A 6 27.94 24.97 -7.04
CA ARG A 6 27.17 24.14 -7.95
C ARG A 6 26.84 22.76 -7.35
N VAL A 7 27.78 22.15 -6.66
CA VAL A 7 27.57 20.87 -5.98
C VAL A 7 26.56 21.03 -4.84
N LEU A 8 26.65 22.10 -4.06
CA LEU A 8 25.69 22.39 -2.99
C LEU A 8 24.26 22.62 -3.53
N TRP A 9 24.12 23.28 -4.69
CA TRP A 9 22.84 23.50 -5.36
C TRP A 9 22.22 22.19 -5.86
N VAL A 10 23.03 21.28 -6.42
CA VAL A 10 22.55 19.96 -6.87
C VAL A 10 22.08 19.12 -5.68
N ILE A 11 22.81 19.11 -4.58
CA ILE A 11 22.42 18.39 -3.36
C ILE A 11 21.12 18.97 -2.78
N LEU A 12 20.97 20.31 -2.77
CA LEU A 12 19.76 20.98 -2.28
C LEU A 12 18.54 20.66 -3.16
N VAL A 13 18.70 20.65 -4.48
CA VAL A 13 17.61 20.33 -5.44
C VAL A 13 17.22 18.87 -5.34
N VAL A 14 18.18 17.95 -5.22
CA VAL A 14 17.90 16.52 -5.04
C VAL A 14 17.22 16.26 -3.69
N SER A 15 17.66 16.91 -2.62
CA SER A 15 17.03 16.80 -1.30
C SER A 15 15.61 17.39 -1.28
N LEU A 16 15.37 18.53 -1.96
CA LEU A 16 14.04 19.12 -2.12
C LEU A 16 13.12 18.23 -2.99
N ALA A 17 13.63 17.63 -4.05
CA ALA A 17 12.87 16.69 -4.88
C ALA A 17 12.50 15.41 -4.12
N LEU A 18 13.43 14.86 -3.34
CA LEU A 18 13.16 13.72 -2.46
C LEU A 18 12.13 14.06 -1.39
N ASN A 19 12.22 15.23 -0.75
CA ASN A 19 11.22 15.66 0.23
C ASN A 19 9.86 15.98 -0.40
N ALA A 20 9.80 16.47 -1.64
CA ALA A 20 8.55 16.66 -2.37
C ALA A 20 7.89 15.34 -2.76
N VAL A 21 8.68 14.34 -3.17
CA VAL A 21 8.20 12.97 -3.40
C VAL A 21 7.74 12.34 -2.08
N PHE A 22 8.48 12.52 -0.98
CA PHE A 22 8.07 12.05 0.35
C PHE A 22 6.80 12.75 0.84
N ALA A 23 6.68 14.07 0.67
CA ALA A 23 5.50 14.84 1.07
C ALA A 23 4.27 14.49 0.20
N SER A 24 4.43 14.27 -1.10
CA SER A 24 3.36 13.82 -1.97
C SER A 24 2.94 12.38 -1.66
N TRP A 25 3.88 11.52 -1.27
CA TRP A 25 3.60 10.16 -0.80
C TRP A 25 2.86 10.16 0.54
N PHE A 26 3.29 11.01 1.48
CA PHE A 26 2.63 11.15 2.79
C PHE A 26 1.23 11.76 2.67
N THR A 27 1.03 12.71 1.78
CA THR A 27 -0.29 13.27 1.48
C THR A 27 -1.17 12.31 0.69
N PHE A 28 -0.61 11.49 -0.19
CA PHE A 28 -1.32 10.42 -0.88
C PHE A 28 -1.74 9.31 0.09
N ASP A 29 -0.88 8.94 1.03
CA ASP A 29 -1.18 7.96 2.07
C ASP A 29 -2.23 8.49 3.08
N ILE A 30 -2.19 9.77 3.43
CA ILE A 30 -3.20 10.43 4.28
C ILE A 30 -4.53 10.55 3.53
N ALA A 31 -4.54 10.87 2.25
CA ALA A 31 -5.76 10.95 1.45
C ALA A 31 -6.36 9.57 1.19
N ALA A 32 -5.53 8.56 0.87
CA ALA A 32 -5.94 7.17 0.73
C ALA A 32 -6.44 6.56 2.05
N ASN A 33 -6.01 7.12 3.20
CA ASN A 33 -6.36 6.65 4.54
C ASN A 33 -7.50 7.43 5.20
N HIS A 34 -8.00 8.51 4.59
CA HIS A 34 -9.16 9.25 5.08
C HIS A 34 -10.45 8.66 4.51
N ILE A 35 -10.71 7.38 4.79
CA ILE A 35 -12.10 6.90 4.87
C ILE A 35 -12.68 7.58 6.11
N PRO A 36 -13.71 8.43 5.97
CA PRO A 36 -14.25 9.18 7.11
C PRO A 36 -14.55 8.23 8.26
N GLY A 37 -14.09 8.55 9.46
CA GLY A 37 -14.14 7.76 10.70
C GLY A 37 -15.54 7.41 11.24
N LYS A 38 -16.51 7.08 10.37
CA LYS A 38 -17.84 6.57 10.73
C LYS A 38 -17.92 5.05 10.79
N TYR A 39 -16.82 4.34 10.55
CA TYR A 39 -16.86 2.88 10.51
C TYR A 39 -16.22 2.27 11.75
N GLN A 40 -16.80 2.57 12.91
CA GLN A 40 -16.61 1.76 14.10
C GLN A 40 -17.33 0.42 13.91
N SER A 41 -16.55 -0.64 13.99
CA SER A 41 -16.96 -2.02 14.17
C SER A 41 -18.08 -2.11 15.20
N GLY A 42 -19.28 -2.50 14.83
CA GLY A 42 -20.31 -2.77 15.83
C GLY A 42 -21.74 -2.84 15.37
N GLN A 43 -22.01 -3.16 14.12
CA GLN A 43 -23.38 -3.53 13.74
C GLN A 43 -23.43 -4.97 13.26
N ILE A 44 -24.08 -5.75 14.08
CA ILE A 44 -24.50 -7.14 13.94
C ILE A 44 -24.78 -7.48 12.49
N ALA A 45 -24.02 -8.44 11.95
CA ALA A 45 -24.30 -9.05 10.67
C ALA A 45 -25.68 -9.73 10.75
N GLN A 46 -26.71 -9.06 10.27
CA GLN A 46 -27.98 -9.73 10.00
C GLN A 46 -27.69 -10.83 8.98
N ALA A 47 -27.96 -12.06 9.37
CA ALA A 47 -27.78 -13.24 8.58
C ALA A 47 -28.57 -13.13 7.28
N ILE A 48 -27.90 -12.69 6.21
CA ILE A 48 -28.44 -12.75 4.86
C ILE A 48 -28.36 -14.22 4.43
N ARG A 49 -29.50 -14.84 4.19
CA ARG A 49 -29.60 -16.23 3.74
C ARG A 49 -28.62 -16.48 2.57
N PRO A 50 -27.79 -17.55 2.65
CA PRO A 50 -26.87 -17.86 1.57
C PRO A 50 -27.65 -18.35 0.35
N GLY A 51 -27.67 -17.58 -0.74
CA GLY A 51 -28.27 -18.05 -1.99
C GLY A 51 -28.36 -17.02 -3.11
N HIS A 52 -28.66 -15.80 -2.81
CA HIS A 52 -28.78 -14.78 -3.85
C HIS A 52 -28.03 -13.52 -3.43
N THR A 53 -26.88 -13.30 -4.05
CA THR A 53 -26.36 -11.92 -4.09
C THR A 53 -27.41 -11.11 -4.82
N SER A 54 -28.28 -10.42 -4.08
CA SER A 54 -29.34 -9.70 -4.73
C SER A 54 -28.71 -8.70 -5.70
N GLN A 55 -29.25 -8.57 -6.90
CA GLN A 55 -28.77 -7.62 -7.90
C GLN A 55 -28.64 -6.21 -7.28
N ARG A 56 -29.46 -5.92 -6.27
CA ARG A 56 -29.40 -4.69 -5.50
C ARG A 56 -28.07 -4.51 -4.74
N ILE A 57 -27.51 -5.57 -4.13
CA ILE A 57 -26.22 -5.52 -3.43
C ILE A 57 -25.10 -5.31 -4.46
N LYS A 58 -25.10 -6.05 -5.57
CA LYS A 58 -24.13 -5.87 -6.66
C LYS A 58 -24.13 -4.45 -7.20
N ASN A 59 -25.32 -3.89 -7.45
CA ASN A 59 -25.45 -2.52 -7.97
C ASN A 59 -24.94 -1.48 -6.97
N ARG A 60 -25.20 -1.66 -5.67
CA ARG A 60 -24.65 -0.79 -4.61
C ARG A 60 -23.15 -0.85 -4.54
N ALA A 61 -22.58 -2.06 -4.56
CA ALA A 61 -21.14 -2.25 -4.55
C ALA A 61 -20.45 -1.63 -5.76
N LYS A 62 -21.03 -1.81 -6.96
CA LYS A 62 -20.55 -1.15 -8.18
C LYS A 62 -20.57 0.38 -8.05
N GLN A 63 -21.66 0.93 -7.49
CA GLN A 63 -21.76 2.37 -7.29
C GLN A 63 -20.75 2.89 -6.28
N ALA A 64 -20.55 2.19 -5.16
CA ALA A 64 -19.57 2.57 -4.14
C ALA A 64 -18.14 2.53 -4.69
N ILE A 65 -17.78 1.49 -5.46
CA ILE A 65 -16.47 1.36 -6.09
C ILE A 65 -16.31 2.44 -7.17
N LYS A 66 -17.32 2.67 -8.00
CA LYS A 66 -17.29 3.71 -9.03
C LYS A 66 -17.04 5.08 -8.42
N SER A 67 -17.82 5.47 -7.40
CA SER A 67 -17.62 6.76 -6.71
C SER A 67 -16.22 6.88 -6.12
N TYR A 68 -15.71 5.80 -5.50
CA TYR A 68 -14.36 5.76 -4.98
C TYR A 68 -13.32 6.02 -6.07
N ILE A 69 -13.41 5.33 -7.21
CA ILE A 69 -12.46 5.52 -8.32
C ILE A 69 -12.56 6.94 -8.89
N GLU A 70 -13.77 7.45 -9.11
CA GLU A 70 -13.99 8.79 -9.65
C GLU A 70 -13.46 9.91 -8.74
N ASP A 71 -13.42 9.69 -7.43
CA ASP A 71 -12.83 10.62 -6.46
C ASP A 71 -11.28 10.67 -6.54
N TYR A 72 -10.64 9.66 -7.12
CA TYR A 72 -9.17 9.54 -7.20
C TYR A 72 -8.57 9.76 -8.58
N ILE A 73 -9.36 9.70 -9.65
CA ILE A 73 -8.86 10.00 -11.00
C ILE A 73 -8.70 11.50 -11.19
N ALA A 74 -7.73 11.88 -12.01
CA ALA A 74 -7.49 13.29 -12.33
C ALA A 74 -8.72 13.91 -13.01
N ASP A 75 -8.94 15.20 -12.76
CA ASP A 75 -9.96 15.98 -13.48
C ASP A 75 -9.83 15.77 -14.99
N LYS A 76 -10.97 15.66 -15.67
CA LYS A 76 -11.10 15.38 -17.11
C LYS A 76 -10.70 13.97 -17.55
N SER A 77 -10.27 13.09 -16.67
CA SER A 77 -10.10 11.67 -16.98
C SER A 77 -11.45 10.96 -17.06
N VAL A 78 -11.57 10.00 -17.97
CA VAL A 78 -12.81 9.24 -18.17
C VAL A 78 -12.64 7.82 -17.67
N TYR A 79 -13.44 7.46 -16.68
CA TYR A 79 -13.56 6.10 -16.17
C TYR A 79 -14.52 5.27 -17.03
N THR A 80 -14.07 4.10 -17.46
CA THR A 80 -14.88 3.14 -18.23
C THR A 80 -14.77 1.75 -17.61
N PRO A 81 -15.87 1.17 -17.07
CA PRO A 81 -15.86 -0.16 -16.49
C PRO A 81 -15.74 -1.23 -17.59
N VAL A 82 -14.84 -2.22 -17.36
CA VAL A 82 -14.63 -3.35 -18.27
C VAL A 82 -15.27 -4.63 -17.73
N SER A 83 -14.94 -5.00 -16.49
CA SER A 83 -15.47 -6.25 -15.92
C SER A 83 -15.65 -6.17 -14.41
N TRP A 84 -16.52 -7.05 -13.88
CA TRP A 84 -16.83 -7.18 -12.47
C TRP A 84 -16.95 -8.65 -12.08
N LYS A 85 -16.15 -9.10 -11.11
CA LYS A 85 -16.25 -10.44 -10.51
C LYS A 85 -16.59 -10.29 -9.03
N PHE A 86 -17.60 -11.03 -8.54
CA PHE A 86 -18.06 -10.99 -7.16
C PHE A 86 -17.87 -12.35 -6.50
N GLU A 87 -17.18 -12.37 -5.37
CA GLU A 87 -16.94 -13.56 -4.54
C GLU A 87 -17.26 -13.22 -3.08
N LYS A 88 -17.56 -14.23 -2.27
CA LYS A 88 -17.74 -14.03 -0.83
C LYS A 88 -16.40 -13.78 -0.16
N ALA A 89 -16.34 -12.77 0.69
CA ALA A 89 -15.20 -12.51 1.57
C ALA A 89 -15.51 -12.93 3.00
N TYR A 90 -14.58 -13.61 3.62
CA TYR A 90 -14.65 -14.04 5.02
C TYR A 90 -13.56 -13.36 5.83
N VAL A 91 -13.79 -13.22 7.14
CA VAL A 91 -12.78 -12.66 8.05
C VAL A 91 -11.53 -13.53 8.00
N SER A 92 -10.42 -12.93 7.58
CA SER A 92 -9.11 -13.56 7.49
C SER A 92 -8.03 -12.47 7.48
N PRO A 93 -6.75 -12.78 7.78
CA PRO A 93 -5.67 -11.77 7.71
C PRO A 93 -5.56 -11.16 6.32
N TYR A 94 -5.87 -11.93 5.27
CA TYR A 94 -5.79 -11.50 3.88
C TYR A 94 -6.91 -10.53 3.46
N ASN A 95 -7.96 -10.42 4.29
CA ASN A 95 -9.11 -9.56 4.06
C ASN A 95 -9.20 -8.42 5.09
N GLU A 96 -8.22 -8.33 5.99
CA GLU A 96 -8.19 -7.30 7.02
C GLU A 96 -7.27 -6.15 6.61
N LEU A 97 -7.82 -4.93 6.61
CA LEU A 97 -7.10 -3.72 6.24
C LEU A 97 -5.81 -3.50 7.04
N SER A 98 -5.85 -3.77 8.36
CA SER A 98 -4.66 -3.59 9.21
C SER A 98 -3.52 -4.56 8.84
N CYS A 99 -3.85 -5.80 8.45
CA CYS A 99 -2.85 -6.76 8.00
C CYS A 99 -2.29 -6.38 6.62
N ALA A 100 -3.17 -5.99 5.70
CA ALA A 100 -2.75 -5.54 4.37
C ALA A 100 -1.81 -4.32 4.45
N ARG A 101 -2.16 -3.31 5.26
CA ARG A 101 -1.32 -2.13 5.49
C ARG A 101 0.02 -2.49 6.14
N ALA A 102 0.01 -3.34 7.16
CA ALA A 102 1.24 -3.76 7.81
C ALA A 102 2.16 -4.53 6.85
N ALA A 103 1.61 -5.40 6.00
CA ALA A 103 2.38 -6.12 4.99
C ALA A 103 2.92 -5.18 3.91
N SER A 104 2.13 -4.23 3.41
CA SER A 104 2.59 -3.21 2.46
C SER A 104 3.72 -2.38 3.06
N MET A 105 3.60 -1.95 4.32
CA MET A 105 4.67 -1.23 5.03
C MET A 105 5.95 -2.06 5.14
N ILE A 106 5.85 -3.37 5.40
CA ILE A 106 7.02 -4.26 5.45
C ILE A 106 7.69 -4.34 4.08
N ILE A 107 6.93 -4.39 3.00
CA ILE A 107 7.46 -4.40 1.63
C ILE A 107 8.27 -3.13 1.38
N ASP A 108 7.72 -1.96 1.72
CA ASP A 108 8.38 -0.66 1.56
C ASP A 108 9.66 -0.58 2.40
N LEU A 109 9.57 -0.93 3.68
CA LEU A 109 10.71 -0.88 4.58
C LEU A 109 11.85 -1.80 4.12
N LYS A 110 11.53 -2.98 3.59
CA LYS A 110 12.54 -3.86 2.98
C LYS A 110 13.19 -3.24 1.74
N GLN A 111 12.42 -2.50 0.93
CA GLN A 111 12.98 -1.78 -0.22
C GLN A 111 13.87 -0.61 0.24
N HIS A 112 13.46 0.14 1.27
CA HIS A 112 14.29 1.18 1.86
C HIS A 112 15.61 0.63 2.42
N ILE A 113 15.58 -0.48 3.15
CA ILE A 113 16.80 -1.15 3.64
C ILE A 113 17.75 -1.48 2.47
N LYS A 114 17.23 -2.04 1.38
CA LYS A 114 18.04 -2.31 0.18
C LYS A 114 18.72 -1.05 -0.38
N ASN A 115 18.00 0.06 -0.42
CA ASN A 115 18.52 1.33 -0.93
C ASN A 115 19.62 1.89 -0.01
N GLU A 116 19.41 1.83 1.31
CA GLU A 116 20.44 2.25 2.28
C GLU A 116 21.67 1.36 2.26
N GLU A 117 21.51 0.05 2.12
CA GLU A 117 22.63 -0.89 1.94
C GLU A 117 23.46 -0.56 0.68
N ALA A 118 22.79 -0.20 -0.42
CA ALA A 118 23.48 0.25 -1.64
C ALA A 118 24.24 1.57 -1.40
N THR A 119 23.65 2.50 -0.64
CA THR A 119 24.29 3.75 -0.24
C THR A 119 25.55 3.49 0.59
N ILE A 120 25.46 2.62 1.59
CA ILE A 120 26.62 2.21 2.42
C ILE A 120 27.73 1.62 1.56
N GLN A 121 27.40 0.74 0.61
CA GLN A 121 28.40 0.16 -0.30
C GLN A 121 29.08 1.22 -1.17
N ASN A 122 28.33 2.21 -1.66
CA ASN A 122 28.89 3.33 -2.41
C ASN A 122 29.79 4.21 -1.52
N CYS A 123 29.39 4.52 -0.30
CA CYS A 123 30.21 5.26 0.67
C CYS A 123 31.52 4.53 0.95
N LYS A 124 31.48 3.21 1.18
CA LYS A 124 32.69 2.40 1.38
C LYS A 124 33.67 2.48 0.21
N ARG A 125 33.16 2.44 -1.04
CA ARG A 125 34.00 2.60 -2.24
C ARG A 125 34.64 4.00 -2.31
N MET A 126 33.89 5.03 -1.97
CA MET A 126 34.38 6.42 -1.99
C MET A 126 35.44 6.66 -0.89
N LEU A 127 35.29 6.03 0.26
CA LEU A 127 36.26 6.12 1.36
C LEU A 127 37.58 5.44 1.04
N ILE A 128 37.64 4.51 0.08
CA ILE A 128 38.93 3.94 -0.38
C ILE A 128 39.81 5.02 -1.01
N THR A 129 39.20 5.96 -1.76
CA THR A 129 39.95 7.05 -2.40
C THR A 129 40.05 8.32 -1.54
N SER A 130 39.22 8.45 -0.52
CA SER A 130 39.16 9.63 0.35
C SER A 130 38.85 9.22 1.80
N PRO A 131 39.79 8.55 2.50
CA PRO A 131 39.51 7.92 3.81
C PRO A 131 39.04 8.89 4.90
N ASP A 132 39.54 10.14 4.88
CA ASP A 132 39.26 11.14 5.89
C ASP A 132 38.00 12.02 5.55
N ASN A 133 37.21 11.63 4.57
CA ASN A 133 36.06 12.41 4.18
C ASN A 133 34.90 12.24 5.16
N LYS A 134 34.82 13.17 6.13
CA LYS A 134 33.80 13.17 7.19
C LYS A 134 32.36 13.21 6.67
N SER A 135 32.13 13.84 5.53
CA SER A 135 30.77 13.92 4.96
C SER A 135 30.30 12.57 4.46
N ILE A 136 31.21 11.77 3.86
CA ILE A 136 30.89 10.41 3.41
C ILE A 136 30.69 9.49 4.62
N GLN A 137 31.51 9.64 5.65
CA GLN A 137 31.39 8.88 6.89
C GLN A 137 30.05 9.16 7.58
N MET A 138 29.66 10.44 7.70
CA MET A 138 28.36 10.83 8.26
C MET A 138 27.18 10.30 7.43
N MET A 139 27.28 10.26 6.11
CA MET A 139 26.26 9.68 5.26
C MET A 139 26.12 8.16 5.49
N MET A 140 27.22 7.44 5.64
CA MET A 140 27.22 6.01 5.97
C MET A 140 26.57 5.75 7.33
N ASP A 141 26.96 6.51 8.36
CA ASP A 141 26.42 6.38 9.72
C ASP A 141 24.89 6.66 9.74
N ASN A 142 24.44 7.66 8.99
CA ASN A 142 23.01 7.95 8.85
C ASN A 142 22.25 6.78 8.18
N SER A 143 22.80 6.20 7.12
CA SER A 143 22.20 5.03 6.45
C SER A 143 22.14 3.82 7.38
N GLU A 144 23.17 3.57 8.18
CA GLU A 144 23.19 2.48 9.18
C GLU A 144 22.11 2.70 10.26
N ASN A 145 21.94 3.91 10.74
CA ASN A 145 20.88 4.26 11.70
C ASN A 145 19.49 4.07 11.09
N SER A 146 19.28 4.52 9.84
CA SER A 146 18.01 4.33 9.13
C SER A 146 17.65 2.84 8.98
N ILE A 147 18.62 2.00 8.64
CA ILE A 147 18.43 0.54 8.56
C ILE A 147 17.96 -0.03 9.89
N LYS A 148 18.52 0.42 11.01
CA LYS A 148 18.11 -0.02 12.34
C LYS A 148 16.65 0.34 12.62
N GLU A 149 16.28 1.59 12.37
CA GLU A 149 14.90 2.08 12.54
C GLU A 149 13.91 1.30 11.66
N TYR A 150 14.25 1.04 10.40
CA TYR A 150 13.41 0.26 9.50
C TYR A 150 13.21 -1.18 9.98
N LYS A 151 14.25 -1.83 10.51
CA LYS A 151 14.15 -3.18 11.10
C LYS A 151 13.23 -3.20 12.31
N GLU A 152 13.28 -2.21 13.19
CA GLU A 152 12.39 -2.08 14.35
C GLU A 152 10.93 -1.86 13.90
N ALA A 153 10.71 -1.05 12.86
CA ALA A 153 9.40 -0.84 12.27
C ALA A 153 8.83 -2.11 11.64
N ILE A 154 9.66 -2.92 10.96
CA ILE A 154 9.26 -4.24 10.41
C ILE A 154 8.74 -5.14 11.54
N ILE A 155 9.48 -5.29 12.63
CA ILE A 155 9.07 -6.11 13.79
C ILE A 155 7.71 -5.64 14.35
N THR A 156 7.47 -4.35 14.39
CA THR A 156 6.21 -3.77 14.87
C THR A 156 5.03 -4.14 13.95
N ASN A 157 5.25 -4.11 12.65
CA ASN A 157 4.24 -4.49 11.65
C ASN A 157 3.99 -6.01 11.66
N GLU A 158 5.01 -6.84 11.78
CA GLU A 158 4.89 -8.29 11.94
C GLU A 158 4.02 -8.64 13.16
N ARG A 159 4.28 -8.02 14.32
CA ARG A 159 3.46 -8.19 15.52
C ARG A 159 1.99 -7.79 15.30
N THR A 160 1.74 -6.78 14.47
CA THR A 160 0.38 -6.38 14.10
C THR A 160 -0.32 -7.47 13.31
N ILE A 161 0.33 -8.07 12.32
CA ILE A 161 -0.21 -9.18 11.52
C ILE A 161 -0.52 -10.39 12.42
N ILE A 162 0.45 -10.80 13.26
CA ILE A 162 0.29 -11.94 14.18
C ILE A 162 -0.89 -11.71 15.14
N ARG A 163 -0.96 -10.55 15.80
CA ARG A 163 -2.04 -10.23 16.74
C ARG A 163 -3.41 -10.23 16.07
N ARG A 164 -3.52 -9.78 14.83
CA ARG A 164 -4.77 -9.73 14.08
C ARG A 164 -5.17 -11.09 13.54
N SER A 165 -4.19 -11.91 13.13
CA SER A 165 -4.45 -13.26 12.62
C SER A 165 -5.15 -14.17 13.64
N ASN A 166 -4.91 -13.96 14.95
CA ASN A 166 -5.54 -14.72 16.03
C ASN A 166 -7.05 -14.42 16.21
N ARG A 167 -7.60 -13.43 15.51
CA ARG A 167 -9.02 -13.03 15.59
C ARG A 167 -9.89 -13.60 14.49
N GLN A 168 -9.41 -14.63 13.78
CA GLN A 168 -10.13 -15.20 12.64
C GLN A 168 -11.21 -16.17 13.14
N ASP A 169 -12.44 -15.83 12.85
CA ASP A 169 -13.62 -16.67 13.17
C ASP A 169 -14.35 -17.17 11.91
N GLY A 170 -13.81 -16.91 10.71
CA GLY A 170 -14.39 -17.35 9.44
C GLY A 170 -15.77 -16.74 9.14
N ARG A 171 -16.19 -15.70 9.87
CA ARG A 171 -17.47 -15.02 9.60
C ARG A 171 -17.48 -14.39 8.21
N PHE A 172 -18.66 -14.33 7.63
CA PHE A 172 -18.89 -13.58 6.40
C PHE A 172 -18.64 -12.08 6.63
N LEU A 173 -17.64 -11.55 5.97
CA LEU A 173 -17.24 -10.14 6.03
C LEU A 173 -18.04 -9.30 5.04
N GLY A 174 -18.22 -9.81 3.83
CA GLY A 174 -18.83 -9.10 2.73
C GLY A 174 -18.45 -9.70 1.39
N TRP A 175 -18.17 -8.84 0.42
CA TRP A 175 -17.91 -9.22 -0.96
C TRP A 175 -16.49 -8.84 -1.36
N ASN A 176 -15.77 -9.80 -1.91
CA ASN A 176 -14.55 -9.58 -2.66
C ASN A 176 -14.95 -9.26 -4.10
N VAL A 177 -14.68 -8.04 -4.53
CA VAL A 177 -15.03 -7.56 -5.86
C VAL A 177 -13.75 -7.29 -6.63
N THR A 178 -13.47 -8.11 -7.64
CA THR A 178 -12.44 -7.82 -8.63
C THR A 178 -13.05 -6.96 -9.74
N HIS A 179 -12.47 -5.81 -9.99
CA HIS A 179 -12.92 -4.87 -10.99
C HIS A 179 -11.81 -4.48 -11.93
N THR A 180 -12.07 -4.67 -13.24
CA THR A 180 -11.20 -4.16 -14.31
C THR A 180 -11.89 -2.96 -14.94
N TYR A 181 -11.13 -1.89 -15.12
CA TYR A 181 -11.61 -0.65 -15.74
C TYR A 181 -10.50 0.03 -16.52
N THR A 182 -10.87 0.94 -17.41
CA THR A 182 -9.95 1.77 -18.17
C THR A 182 -10.10 3.22 -17.73
N ILE A 183 -8.99 3.90 -17.52
CA ILE A 183 -8.91 5.35 -17.39
C ILE A 183 -8.37 5.90 -18.68
N THR A 184 -9.13 6.81 -19.31
CA THR A 184 -8.65 7.60 -20.44
C THR A 184 -8.24 8.96 -19.92
N LEU A 185 -6.97 9.32 -20.06
CA LEU A 185 -6.42 10.60 -19.63
C LEU A 185 -6.78 11.70 -20.63
N GLU A 186 -6.59 12.98 -20.24
CA GLU A 186 -6.89 14.14 -21.08
C GLU A 186 -6.11 14.13 -22.41
N ASP A 187 -4.92 13.57 -22.45
CA ASP A 187 -4.08 13.42 -23.66
C ASP A 187 -4.50 12.24 -24.56
N GLY A 188 -5.58 11.53 -24.20
CA GLY A 188 -6.09 10.37 -24.93
C GLY A 188 -5.40 9.04 -24.59
N ASN A 189 -4.37 9.06 -23.76
CA ASN A 189 -3.73 7.83 -23.30
C ASN A 189 -4.70 7.00 -22.45
N GLN A 190 -4.65 5.69 -22.64
CA GLN A 190 -5.52 4.75 -21.91
C GLN A 190 -4.70 3.82 -21.04
N GLN A 191 -5.15 3.66 -19.79
CA GLN A 191 -4.58 2.71 -18.86
C GLN A 191 -5.67 1.76 -18.37
N THR A 192 -5.47 0.47 -18.55
CA THR A 192 -6.34 -0.57 -17.99
C THR A 192 -5.82 -1.01 -16.62
N ILE A 193 -6.68 -0.94 -15.62
CA ILE A 193 -6.35 -1.22 -14.23
C ILE A 193 -7.24 -2.36 -13.75
N THR A 194 -6.68 -3.27 -12.97
CA THR A 194 -7.45 -4.31 -12.29
C THR A 194 -7.17 -4.23 -10.80
N GLU A 195 -8.23 -4.10 -10.02
CA GLU A 195 -8.17 -3.96 -8.58
C GLU A 195 -9.14 -4.88 -7.87
N ARG A 196 -8.79 -5.20 -6.64
CA ARG A 196 -9.58 -5.96 -5.70
C ARG A 196 -10.11 -5.04 -4.60
N PHE A 197 -11.40 -5.13 -4.34
CA PHE A 197 -12.09 -4.39 -3.30
C PHE A 197 -12.77 -5.33 -2.32
N ILE A 198 -12.70 -5.05 -1.02
CA ILE A 198 -13.58 -5.67 -0.03
C ILE A 198 -14.70 -4.69 0.27
N VAL A 199 -15.93 -5.14 0.01
CA VAL A 199 -17.14 -4.35 0.20
C VAL A 199 -18.00 -5.02 1.27
N SER A 200 -18.60 -4.22 2.14
CA SER A 200 -19.47 -4.70 3.21
C SER A 200 -20.61 -5.59 2.70
N SER A 201 -21.19 -6.39 3.58
CA SER A 201 -22.29 -7.33 3.25
C SER A 201 -23.52 -6.67 2.61
N ASN A 202 -23.77 -5.39 2.88
CA ASN A 202 -24.86 -4.61 2.31
C ASN A 202 -24.48 -3.91 0.98
N GLY A 203 -23.21 -3.97 0.57
CA GLY A 203 -22.70 -3.40 -0.67
C GLY A 203 -22.43 -1.88 -0.64
N LYS A 204 -22.42 -1.25 0.54
CA LYS A 204 -22.29 0.22 0.61
C LYS A 204 -20.89 0.72 0.95
N ASP A 205 -20.15 -0.04 1.73
CA ASP A 205 -18.94 0.44 2.38
C ASP A 205 -17.74 -0.33 1.87
N LEU A 206 -16.72 0.39 1.43
CA LEU A 206 -15.43 -0.16 1.06
C LEU A 206 -14.55 -0.28 2.31
N SER A 207 -13.93 -1.43 2.53
CA SER A 207 -13.04 -1.66 3.66
C SER A 207 -11.59 -1.90 3.25
N LEU A 208 -11.34 -2.30 2.01
CA LEU A 208 -10.02 -2.58 1.48
C LEU A 208 -10.01 -2.43 -0.04
N GLN A 209 -8.94 -1.85 -0.56
CA GLN A 209 -8.63 -1.80 -1.99
C GLN A 209 -7.19 -2.26 -2.17
N GLN A 210 -6.93 -3.06 -3.19
CA GLN A 210 -5.60 -3.59 -3.53
C GLN A 210 -5.44 -3.70 -5.05
N SER A 211 -4.29 -3.32 -5.55
CA SER A 211 -3.92 -3.54 -6.94
C SER A 211 -3.71 -5.03 -7.21
N LEU A 212 -4.12 -5.49 -8.39
CA LEU A 212 -3.80 -6.82 -8.93
C LEU A 212 -2.78 -6.72 -10.07
N ASP A 213 -2.24 -5.53 -10.33
CA ASP A 213 -1.21 -5.33 -11.33
C ASP A 213 0.10 -5.99 -10.89
N PRO A 214 0.65 -6.96 -11.65
CA PRO A 214 1.90 -7.64 -11.32
C PRO A 214 3.12 -6.70 -11.25
N TRP A 215 3.07 -5.54 -11.95
CA TRP A 215 4.14 -4.54 -11.93
C TRP A 215 4.11 -3.66 -10.67
N ASN A 216 3.01 -3.67 -9.94
CA ASN A 216 2.93 -3.01 -8.65
C ASN A 216 3.55 -3.93 -7.58
N TYR A 217 4.69 -3.53 -7.02
CA TYR A 217 5.40 -4.31 -6.01
C TYR A 217 4.63 -4.51 -4.69
N GLN A 218 3.57 -3.73 -4.46
CA GLN A 218 2.62 -3.89 -3.35
C GLN A 218 1.29 -4.52 -3.80
N ASN A 219 1.27 -5.27 -4.90
CA ASN A 219 0.05 -5.94 -5.35
C ASN A 219 -0.47 -6.95 -4.31
N TYR A 220 -1.72 -7.33 -4.50
CA TYR A 220 -2.40 -8.27 -3.60
C TYR A 220 -1.63 -9.56 -3.34
N ASP A 221 -1.06 -10.17 -4.38
CA ASP A 221 -0.36 -11.45 -4.26
C ASP A 221 0.90 -11.31 -3.40
N HIS A 222 1.67 -10.24 -3.60
CA HIS A 222 2.85 -9.97 -2.81
C HIS A 222 2.50 -9.65 -1.34
N VAL A 223 1.46 -8.86 -1.10
CA VAL A 223 0.94 -8.60 0.25
C VAL A 223 0.51 -9.89 0.93
N CYS A 224 -0.21 -10.76 0.23
CA CYS A 224 -0.61 -12.08 0.76
C CYS A 224 0.58 -12.98 1.06
N GLN A 225 1.60 -12.97 0.21
CA GLN A 225 2.83 -13.74 0.44
C GLN A 225 3.52 -13.29 1.73
N VAL A 226 3.71 -11.99 1.93
CA VAL A 226 4.31 -11.45 3.16
C VAL A 226 3.51 -11.85 4.40
N ILE A 227 2.19 -11.77 4.37
CA ILE A 227 1.34 -12.21 5.48
C ILE A 227 1.53 -13.72 5.73
N SER A 228 1.54 -14.53 4.68
CA SER A 228 1.71 -15.98 4.78
C SER A 228 3.05 -16.38 5.39
N ASP A 229 4.13 -15.75 4.94
CA ASP A 229 5.49 -16.01 5.45
C ASP A 229 5.58 -15.72 6.95
N ILE A 230 5.09 -14.55 7.39
CA ILE A 230 5.08 -14.15 8.80
C ILE A 230 4.28 -15.14 9.65
N LEU A 231 3.11 -15.57 9.18
CA LEU A 231 2.26 -16.49 9.93
C LEU A 231 2.83 -17.90 9.96
N THR A 232 3.57 -18.30 8.93
CA THR A 232 4.25 -19.60 8.87
C THR A 232 5.43 -19.63 9.85
N ASP A 233 6.21 -18.57 9.92
CA ASP A 233 7.35 -18.48 10.84
C ASP A 233 6.92 -18.36 12.30
N TYR A 234 5.80 -17.70 12.57
CA TYR A 234 5.22 -17.62 13.92
C TYR A 234 4.71 -18.96 14.46
N ARG A 235 4.33 -19.89 13.60
CA ARG A 235 3.80 -21.21 14.00
C ARG A 235 4.85 -22.29 14.21
N LYS A 236 6.11 -22.02 13.87
CA LYS A 236 7.27 -22.89 14.13
C LYS A 236 7.76 -22.71 15.56
#